data_5043d8872291be78fe948973abb4ba7e
#
_entry.id   5043d8872291be78fe948973abb4ba7e
#
_cell.length_a   1.000
_cell.length_b   1.000
_cell.length_c   1.000
_cell.angle_alpha   90.00
_cell.angle_beta   90.00
_cell.angle_gamma   90.00
#
_symmetry.space_group_name_H-M   'P 1'
#
loop_
_entity.id
_entity.type
_entity.pdbx_description
1 polymer ?
#
loop_
_entity_poly.entity_id
_entity_poly.type
_entity_poly.pdbx_seq_one_letter_code
_entity_poly.pdbx_strand_id
1 'polypeptide(L)'
;MPKNVVSASIVVVGLALWMGSGALSGKQVSAIAPQQMAQPQAMSDETASSVNRVRVAVLDSQLRTREVVLRGRTESKRIVDVKAEIAGSIVSRPVERGMQVSAGDLLCEVAVDDRAVSLQEARAALETARIELQGSQKLKEKGLLSDVSIAKVEARKAAALAHVHRQELYLAKTRIIAPFSGVVEDLHMNVGDYAVSGAPCATLIDLDPMLVHADVTEAEVETLMQGQLVAGSTSVGRALAGMVSFVGKRSDPVTRTYPVEVTVANQDYSIRSGLTVSVRIGVESVAAHKVASSLLTLNDSGEMGLRTLDGSNRVVFSPIEILEDGVEGLWITGLPDTVNLITVGQEYVSLGEFVEPVYVTEPEGQVASL
;
A
#
# COMPACT_ATOMS: atom_id res chain seq x y z
N MET A 1 -51.21 -32.08 26.90
CA MET A 1 -51.35 -30.64 27.16
C MET A 1 -49.96 -30.00 27.15
N PRO A 2 -49.69 -28.99 26.36
CA PRO A 2 -48.34 -28.47 26.18
C PRO A 2 -47.90 -27.62 27.36
N LYS A 3 -46.70 -27.88 27.83
CA LYS A 3 -46.03 -27.23 28.97
C LYS A 3 -45.90 -25.68 28.89
N ASN A 4 -46.20 -25.08 27.74
CA ASN A 4 -46.08 -23.64 27.49
C ASN A 4 -47.29 -22.81 28.00
N VAL A 5 -48.40 -23.42 28.35
CA VAL A 5 -49.61 -22.70 28.85
C VAL A 5 -49.52 -22.44 30.35
N VAL A 6 -48.79 -23.29 31.10
CA VAL A 6 -48.62 -23.13 32.55
C VAL A 6 -47.65 -22.00 32.87
N SER A 7 -46.58 -21.78 32.07
CA SER A 7 -45.63 -20.70 32.28
C SER A 7 -46.18 -19.31 31.95
N ALA A 8 -47.09 -19.21 30.97
CA ALA A 8 -47.73 -17.94 30.62
C ALA A 8 -48.73 -17.47 31.73
N SER A 9 -49.43 -18.41 32.39
CA SER A 9 -50.36 -18.09 33.47
C SER A 9 -49.68 -17.57 34.74
N ILE A 10 -48.46 -18.03 35.02
CA ILE A 10 -47.66 -17.59 36.20
C ILE A 10 -47.17 -16.15 36.02
N VAL A 11 -46.79 -15.75 34.81
CA VAL A 11 -46.31 -14.37 34.52
C VAL A 11 -47.47 -13.35 34.61
N VAL A 12 -48.67 -13.72 34.17
CA VAL A 12 -49.84 -12.82 34.22
C VAL A 12 -50.30 -12.60 35.67
N VAL A 13 -50.27 -13.62 36.52
CA VAL A 13 -50.61 -13.50 37.94
C VAL A 13 -49.54 -12.68 38.70
N GLY A 14 -48.28 -12.80 38.37
CA GLY A 14 -47.21 -11.99 38.94
C GLY A 14 -47.33 -10.50 38.63
N LEU A 15 -47.72 -10.16 37.41
CA LEU A 15 -47.95 -8.76 36.98
C LEU A 15 -49.19 -8.12 37.64
N ALA A 16 -50.25 -8.89 37.84
CA ALA A 16 -51.48 -8.42 38.51
C ALA A 16 -51.24 -8.12 40.01
N LEU A 17 -50.43 -8.93 40.69
CA LEU A 17 -50.03 -8.72 42.08
C LEU A 17 -49.10 -7.51 42.28
N TRP A 18 -48.24 -7.23 41.30
CA TRP A 18 -47.32 -6.06 41.35
C TRP A 18 -48.09 -4.72 41.11
N MET A 19 -49.06 -4.68 40.23
CA MET A 19 -49.92 -3.49 40.03
C MET A 19 -50.87 -3.22 41.18
N GLY A 20 -51.24 -4.24 41.95
CA GLY A 20 -52.16 -4.08 43.11
C GLY A 20 -51.48 -3.56 44.40
N SER A 21 -50.15 -3.63 44.51
CA SER A 21 -49.41 -3.22 45.74
C SER A 21 -49.17 -1.70 45.87
N GLY A 22 -49.46 -0.91 44.82
CA GLY A 22 -49.27 0.55 44.76
C GLY A 22 -50.43 1.38 45.37
N ALA A 23 -51.56 0.73 45.75
CA ALA A 23 -52.80 1.46 46.10
C ALA A 23 -53.04 1.63 47.64
N LEU A 24 -52.12 1.20 48.50
CA LEU A 24 -52.33 1.17 49.97
C LEU A 24 -51.30 1.94 50.79
N SER A 25 -50.87 3.14 50.35
CA SER A 25 -50.04 4.00 51.23
C SER A 25 -50.46 5.46 51.09
N GLY A 26 -51.66 5.74 51.48
CA GLY A 26 -52.15 7.12 51.73
C GLY A 26 -51.68 7.62 53.11
N LYS A 27 -50.64 8.44 53.10
CA LYS A 27 -50.26 9.24 54.28
C LYS A 27 -50.97 10.60 54.20
N GLN A 28 -51.88 10.85 55.19
CA GLN A 28 -52.54 12.11 55.40
C GLN A 28 -51.54 13.22 55.72
N VAL A 29 -51.59 14.27 54.96
CA VAL A 29 -50.87 15.53 55.28
C VAL A 29 -51.88 16.48 55.94
N SER A 30 -51.62 16.80 57.22
CA SER A 30 -52.38 17.79 58.02
C SER A 30 -52.21 19.20 57.44
N ALA A 31 -53.32 19.88 57.28
CA ALA A 31 -53.41 21.27 56.88
C ALA A 31 -52.84 22.20 57.99
N ILE A 32 -51.90 23.03 57.64
CA ILE A 32 -51.43 24.16 58.46
C ILE A 32 -51.99 25.45 57.85
N ALA A 33 -52.61 26.27 58.71
CA ALA A 33 -53.30 27.51 58.40
C ALA A 33 -52.36 28.59 57.81
N PRO A 34 -52.85 29.58 57.04
CA PRO A 34 -52.08 30.57 56.33
C PRO A 34 -51.54 31.65 57.29
N GLN A 35 -50.21 31.81 57.36
CA GLN A 35 -49.56 32.98 57.94
C GLN A 35 -49.42 34.06 56.87
N GLN A 36 -49.67 35.29 57.32
CA GLN A 36 -49.67 36.55 56.55
C GLN A 36 -48.41 36.76 55.74
N MET A 37 -48.66 37.19 54.49
CA MET A 37 -47.63 37.67 53.57
C MET A 37 -46.97 38.98 54.15
N ALA A 38 -45.67 38.88 54.42
CA ALA A 38 -44.80 40.03 54.45
C ALA A 38 -44.42 40.40 53.00
N GLN A 39 -44.54 41.72 52.71
CA GLN A 39 -44.21 42.30 51.41
C GLN A 39 -42.74 42.00 51.03
N PRO A 40 -42.47 41.66 49.80
CA PRO A 40 -41.07 41.53 49.36
C PRO A 40 -40.46 42.91 49.21
N GLN A 41 -39.43 43.14 49.96
CA GLN A 41 -38.51 44.25 49.70
C GLN A 41 -37.86 43.97 48.30
N ALA A 42 -37.93 45.03 47.47
CA ALA A 42 -37.23 45.03 46.20
C ALA A 42 -35.72 44.87 46.47
N MET A 43 -35.22 43.64 46.30
CA MET A 43 -33.78 43.44 46.12
C MET A 43 -33.45 43.98 44.74
N SER A 44 -32.67 45.01 44.72
CA SER A 44 -32.04 45.54 43.54
C SER A 44 -31.29 44.42 42.84
N ASP A 45 -31.74 44.07 41.63
CA ASP A 45 -31.01 43.22 40.71
C ASP A 45 -29.70 43.94 40.31
N GLU A 46 -28.69 43.81 41.12
CA GLU A 46 -27.32 43.89 40.64
C GLU A 46 -27.00 42.56 39.98
N THR A 47 -27.43 42.42 38.73
CA THR A 47 -26.88 41.40 37.84
C THR A 47 -25.43 41.77 37.55
N ALA A 48 -24.55 41.54 38.52
CA ALA A 48 -23.15 41.44 38.22
C ALA A 48 -22.99 40.26 37.28
N SER A 49 -22.96 40.55 35.99
CA SER A 49 -22.54 39.59 34.95
C SER A 49 -21.13 39.13 35.35
N SER A 50 -21.05 38.02 36.08
CA SER A 50 -19.76 37.41 36.40
C SER A 50 -19.18 36.89 35.08
N VAL A 51 -18.29 37.67 34.49
CA VAL A 51 -17.55 37.24 33.29
C VAL A 51 -16.77 36.01 33.68
N ASN A 52 -17.06 34.93 32.97
CA ASN A 52 -16.40 33.64 33.18
C ASN A 52 -14.91 33.79 32.86
N ARG A 53 -14.05 33.33 33.77
CA ARG A 53 -12.61 33.26 33.55
C ARG A 53 -12.23 31.92 32.92
N VAL A 54 -11.48 31.95 31.81
CA VAL A 54 -10.98 30.76 31.11
C VAL A 54 -9.47 30.84 30.98
N ARG A 55 -8.83 29.66 31.05
CA ARG A 55 -7.40 29.56 30.69
C ARG A 55 -7.27 29.43 29.20
N VAL A 56 -6.33 30.20 28.65
CA VAL A 56 -6.10 30.24 27.20
C VAL A 56 -4.62 29.99 26.92
N ALA A 57 -4.35 29.11 25.98
CA ALA A 57 -3.03 28.91 25.41
C ALA A 57 -3.01 29.48 23.99
N VAL A 58 -1.94 30.19 23.65
CA VAL A 58 -1.68 30.61 22.27
C VAL A 58 -0.94 29.46 21.58
N LEU A 59 -1.54 28.92 20.54
CA LEU A 59 -0.94 27.83 19.76
C LEU A 59 -0.58 28.32 18.36
N ASP A 60 0.65 28.04 17.97
CA ASP A 60 1.14 28.30 16.62
C ASP A 60 1.12 26.99 15.80
N SER A 61 0.82 27.13 14.52
CA SER A 61 0.82 26.01 13.58
C SER A 61 2.24 25.51 13.33
N GLN A 62 2.37 24.22 13.11
CA GLN A 62 3.59 23.56 12.64
C GLN A 62 3.31 22.83 11.33
N LEU A 63 4.24 22.89 10.38
CA LEU A 63 4.12 22.12 9.16
C LEU A 63 4.26 20.63 9.47
N ARG A 64 3.24 19.86 9.13
CA ARG A 64 3.20 18.40 9.24
C ARG A 64 2.89 17.80 7.89
N THR A 65 3.57 16.71 7.60
CA THR A 65 3.27 15.95 6.37
C THR A 65 2.10 15.01 6.64
N ARG A 66 1.02 15.19 5.90
CA ARG A 66 -0.09 14.23 5.87
C ARG A 66 0.41 12.95 5.22
N GLU A 67 0.22 11.83 5.88
CA GLU A 67 0.63 10.52 5.38
C GLU A 67 -0.58 9.67 5.01
N VAL A 68 -0.51 9.03 3.86
CA VAL A 68 -1.42 7.94 3.49
C VAL A 68 -0.77 6.62 3.88
N VAL A 69 -1.48 5.83 4.69
CA VAL A 69 -1.01 4.52 5.15
C VAL A 69 -1.66 3.42 4.34
N LEU A 70 -0.87 2.75 3.52
CA LEU A 70 -1.31 1.63 2.70
C LEU A 70 -0.87 0.31 3.32
N ARG A 71 -1.77 -0.68 3.27
CA ARG A 71 -1.46 -2.06 3.60
C ARG A 71 -1.43 -2.89 2.33
N GLY A 72 -0.40 -3.67 2.18
CA GLY A 72 -0.19 -4.45 0.98
C GLY A 72 0.65 -5.69 1.23
N ARG A 73 1.17 -6.24 0.16
CA ARG A 73 2.06 -7.40 0.19
C ARG A 73 3.26 -7.20 -0.73
N THR A 74 4.37 -7.80 -0.36
CA THR A 74 5.52 -7.89 -1.26
C THR A 74 5.23 -8.89 -2.35
N GLU A 75 5.65 -8.58 -3.57
CA GLU A 75 5.54 -9.46 -4.73
C GLU A 75 6.83 -9.38 -5.53
N SER A 76 7.26 -10.52 -6.07
CA SER A 76 8.39 -10.55 -6.97
C SER A 76 8.05 -9.82 -8.26
N LYS A 77 9.02 -9.15 -8.85
CA LYS A 77 8.85 -8.44 -10.13
C LYS A 77 8.34 -9.37 -11.23
N ARG A 78 8.78 -10.63 -11.23
CA ARG A 78 8.35 -11.68 -12.17
C ARG A 78 8.74 -13.06 -11.67
N ILE A 79 7.96 -14.03 -12.09
CA ILE A 79 8.23 -15.46 -11.93
C ILE A 79 8.14 -16.09 -13.32
N VAL A 80 9.17 -16.83 -13.72
CA VAL A 80 9.23 -17.42 -15.06
C VAL A 80 9.69 -18.87 -14.98
N ASP A 81 8.90 -19.76 -15.57
CA ASP A 81 9.31 -21.12 -15.85
C ASP A 81 10.19 -21.13 -17.12
N VAL A 82 11.49 -21.34 -16.94
CA VAL A 82 12.42 -21.45 -18.05
C VAL A 82 12.29 -22.85 -18.65
N LYS A 83 11.88 -22.90 -19.91
CA LYS A 83 11.49 -24.14 -20.58
C LYS A 83 12.52 -24.61 -21.61
N ALA A 84 12.61 -25.91 -21.78
CA ALA A 84 13.36 -26.52 -22.87
C ALA A 84 12.71 -26.17 -24.23
N GLU A 85 13.48 -25.64 -25.17
CA GLU A 85 12.99 -25.33 -26.52
C GLU A 85 13.08 -26.54 -27.47
N ILE A 86 13.92 -27.50 -27.13
CA ILE A 86 14.15 -28.73 -27.90
C ILE A 86 14.03 -29.95 -27.01
N ALA A 87 13.75 -31.10 -27.63
CA ALA A 87 13.72 -32.39 -26.94
C ALA A 87 15.11 -33.02 -26.87
N GLY A 88 15.35 -33.77 -25.78
CA GLY A 88 16.58 -34.55 -25.57
C GLY A 88 16.82 -34.85 -24.09
N SER A 89 17.81 -35.70 -23.79
CA SER A 89 18.16 -36.03 -22.41
C SER A 89 18.92 -34.90 -21.74
N ILE A 90 18.64 -34.63 -20.45
CA ILE A 90 19.37 -33.66 -19.64
C ILE A 90 20.72 -34.28 -19.24
N VAL A 91 21.82 -33.67 -19.67
CA VAL A 91 23.17 -34.12 -19.37
C VAL A 91 23.86 -33.36 -18.27
N SER A 92 23.42 -32.13 -18.02
CA SER A 92 23.99 -31.27 -16.98
C SER A 92 22.92 -30.33 -16.39
N ARG A 93 23.02 -30.11 -15.07
CA ARG A 93 22.21 -29.14 -14.32
C ARG A 93 23.08 -28.57 -13.19
N PRO A 94 23.83 -27.50 -13.48
CA PRO A 94 24.78 -26.93 -12.52
C PRO A 94 24.13 -26.10 -11.41
N VAL A 95 22.83 -25.86 -11.46
CA VAL A 95 22.10 -25.04 -10.49
C VAL A 95 21.36 -25.90 -9.48
N GLU A 96 21.20 -25.33 -8.28
CA GLU A 96 20.40 -25.92 -7.19
C GLU A 96 19.29 -24.96 -6.76
N ARG A 97 18.28 -25.52 -6.09
CA ARG A 97 17.17 -24.75 -5.52
C ARG A 97 17.68 -23.75 -4.48
N GLY A 98 17.26 -22.51 -4.57
CA GLY A 98 17.73 -21.39 -3.73
C GLY A 98 19.02 -20.72 -4.23
N MET A 99 19.65 -21.25 -5.30
CA MET A 99 20.86 -20.65 -5.87
C MET A 99 20.55 -19.33 -6.59
N GLN A 100 21.40 -18.34 -6.42
CA GLN A 100 21.37 -17.09 -7.20
C GLN A 100 22.04 -17.32 -8.53
N VAL A 101 21.43 -16.79 -9.59
CA VAL A 101 21.94 -16.87 -10.96
C VAL A 101 21.90 -15.51 -11.63
N SER A 102 22.84 -15.29 -12.53
CA SER A 102 22.88 -14.13 -13.41
C SER A 102 22.24 -14.41 -14.75
N ALA A 103 21.80 -13.38 -15.45
CA ALA A 103 21.32 -13.53 -16.82
C ALA A 103 22.40 -14.18 -17.70
N GLY A 104 22.03 -15.27 -18.43
CA GLY A 104 22.94 -16.04 -19.25
C GLY A 104 23.55 -17.27 -18.58
N ASP A 105 23.40 -17.44 -17.26
CA ASP A 105 23.88 -18.62 -16.55
C ASP A 105 23.16 -19.89 -17.02
N LEU A 106 23.88 -21.01 -17.10
CA LEU A 106 23.35 -22.28 -17.51
C LEU A 106 22.49 -22.88 -16.40
N LEU A 107 21.22 -23.18 -16.72
CA LEU A 107 20.28 -23.85 -15.80
C LEU A 107 20.25 -25.35 -16.04
N CYS A 108 19.99 -25.75 -17.29
CA CYS A 108 20.04 -27.16 -17.74
C CYS A 108 20.71 -27.24 -19.10
N GLU A 109 21.29 -28.40 -19.39
CA GLU A 109 21.87 -28.68 -20.69
C GLU A 109 21.25 -29.97 -21.25
N VAL A 110 20.69 -29.86 -22.45
CA VAL A 110 20.16 -30.98 -23.23
C VAL A 110 21.32 -31.58 -24.01
N ALA A 111 21.36 -32.91 -24.15
CA ALA A 111 22.37 -33.60 -24.91
C ALA A 111 22.51 -33.02 -26.33
N VAL A 112 23.75 -32.81 -26.74
CA VAL A 112 24.08 -32.23 -28.05
C VAL A 112 23.75 -33.20 -29.18
N ASP A 113 23.90 -34.52 -28.95
CA ASP A 113 23.70 -35.62 -29.90
C ASP A 113 24.41 -35.32 -31.24
N ASP A 114 23.69 -35.42 -32.36
CA ASP A 114 24.18 -35.19 -33.72
C ASP A 114 24.19 -33.71 -34.15
N ARG A 115 23.72 -32.79 -33.31
CA ARG A 115 23.59 -31.34 -33.64
C ARG A 115 24.91 -30.67 -33.95
N ALA A 116 25.98 -31.06 -33.25
CA ALA A 116 27.32 -30.56 -33.53
C ALA A 116 27.85 -31.05 -34.89
N VAL A 117 27.55 -32.32 -35.25
CA VAL A 117 27.91 -32.88 -36.54
C VAL A 117 27.13 -32.19 -37.67
N SER A 118 25.82 -32.00 -37.50
CA SER A 118 24.96 -31.30 -38.45
C SER A 118 25.41 -29.85 -38.70
N LEU A 119 25.90 -29.15 -37.66
CA LEU A 119 26.49 -27.81 -37.81
C LEU A 119 27.78 -27.89 -38.63
N GLN A 120 28.66 -28.87 -38.38
CA GLN A 120 29.90 -29.04 -39.14
C GLN A 120 29.60 -29.33 -40.62
N GLU A 121 28.65 -30.18 -40.93
CA GLU A 121 28.19 -30.46 -42.30
C GLU A 121 27.67 -29.18 -42.98
N ALA A 122 26.82 -28.39 -42.28
CA ALA A 122 26.32 -27.14 -42.82
C ALA A 122 27.45 -26.14 -43.13
N ARG A 123 28.46 -26.05 -42.25
CA ARG A 123 29.66 -25.20 -42.46
C ARG A 123 30.48 -25.65 -43.67
N ALA A 124 30.68 -26.97 -43.85
CA ALA A 124 31.38 -27.51 -45.02
C ALA A 124 30.62 -27.20 -46.33
N ALA A 125 29.28 -27.33 -46.33
CA ALA A 125 28.44 -26.96 -47.48
C ALA A 125 28.50 -25.45 -47.80
N LEU A 126 28.55 -24.58 -46.79
CA LEU A 126 28.74 -23.15 -46.99
C LEU A 126 30.11 -22.83 -47.62
N GLU A 127 31.16 -23.48 -47.14
CA GLU A 127 32.52 -23.29 -47.70
C GLU A 127 32.59 -23.73 -49.17
N THR A 128 31.98 -24.86 -49.51
CA THR A 128 31.84 -25.32 -50.91
C THR A 128 31.12 -24.28 -51.76
N ALA A 129 30.00 -23.74 -51.30
CA ALA A 129 29.25 -22.73 -52.04
C ALA A 129 30.02 -21.39 -52.17
N ARG A 130 30.88 -21.08 -51.19
CA ARG A 130 31.75 -19.89 -51.21
C ARG A 130 32.84 -20.04 -52.28
N ILE A 131 33.50 -21.20 -52.36
CA ILE A 131 34.52 -21.52 -53.40
C ILE A 131 33.86 -21.49 -54.79
N GLU A 132 32.66 -22.09 -54.94
CA GLU A 132 31.94 -22.08 -56.22
C GLU A 132 31.64 -20.62 -56.68
N LEU A 133 31.18 -19.77 -55.74
CA LEU A 133 30.93 -18.35 -56.09
C LEU A 133 32.20 -17.63 -56.51
N GLN A 134 33.34 -17.83 -55.81
CA GLN A 134 34.60 -17.20 -56.20
C GLN A 134 35.06 -17.66 -57.55
N GLY A 135 34.97 -18.94 -57.87
CA GLY A 135 35.28 -19.49 -59.19
C GLY A 135 34.35 -18.90 -60.29
N SER A 136 33.09 -18.84 -60.03
CA SER A 136 32.10 -18.28 -60.94
C SER A 136 32.30 -16.77 -61.19
N GLN A 137 32.70 -15.99 -60.18
CA GLN A 137 33.03 -14.60 -60.34
C GLN A 137 34.25 -14.36 -61.24
N LYS A 138 35.32 -15.20 -61.06
CA LYS A 138 36.50 -15.14 -61.97
C LYS A 138 36.18 -15.48 -63.42
N LEU A 139 35.23 -16.42 -63.63
CA LEU A 139 34.75 -16.75 -64.96
C LEU A 139 33.93 -15.61 -65.61
N LYS A 140 33.10 -14.94 -64.77
CA LYS A 140 32.31 -13.77 -65.21
C LYS A 140 33.22 -12.60 -65.64
N GLU A 141 34.28 -12.33 -64.88
CA GLU A 141 35.28 -11.31 -65.23
C GLU A 141 35.96 -11.59 -66.58
N LYS A 142 36.07 -12.86 -66.99
CA LYS A 142 36.56 -13.26 -68.28
C LYS A 142 35.50 -13.33 -69.38
N GLY A 143 34.24 -12.91 -69.07
CA GLY A 143 33.11 -12.93 -70.00
C GLY A 143 32.55 -14.32 -70.31
N LEU A 144 32.93 -15.37 -69.53
CA LEU A 144 32.59 -16.75 -69.76
C LEU A 144 31.33 -17.25 -69.00
N LEU A 145 30.68 -16.35 -68.20
CA LEU A 145 29.51 -16.71 -67.40
C LEU A 145 28.47 -15.58 -67.45
N SER A 146 27.20 -15.96 -67.55
CA SER A 146 26.07 -15.01 -67.54
C SER A 146 25.70 -14.51 -66.17
N ASP A 147 25.06 -13.34 -66.09
CA ASP A 147 24.56 -12.74 -64.84
C ASP A 147 23.57 -13.68 -64.14
N VAL A 148 22.72 -14.38 -64.87
CA VAL A 148 21.77 -15.35 -64.36
C VAL A 148 22.47 -16.52 -63.67
N SER A 149 23.61 -17.00 -64.23
CA SER A 149 24.40 -18.04 -63.61
C SER A 149 25.05 -17.59 -62.29
N ILE A 150 25.56 -16.38 -62.24
CA ILE A 150 26.09 -15.79 -61.00
C ILE A 150 25.00 -15.67 -59.95
N ALA A 151 23.82 -15.10 -60.28
CA ALA A 151 22.70 -14.98 -59.37
C ALA A 151 22.28 -16.36 -58.75
N LYS A 152 22.34 -17.44 -59.56
CA LYS A 152 22.07 -18.79 -59.09
C LYS A 152 23.09 -19.28 -58.04
N VAL A 153 24.37 -19.01 -58.24
CA VAL A 153 25.42 -19.43 -57.30
C VAL A 153 25.39 -18.54 -56.02
N GLU A 154 25.08 -17.25 -56.16
CA GLU A 154 24.85 -16.35 -55.00
C GLU A 154 23.66 -16.83 -54.19
N ALA A 155 22.56 -17.19 -54.80
CA ALA A 155 21.39 -17.74 -54.10
C ALA A 155 21.75 -19.08 -53.37
N ARG A 156 22.59 -19.93 -53.97
CA ARG A 156 23.05 -21.17 -53.31
C ARG A 156 23.90 -20.88 -52.06
N LYS A 157 24.85 -19.92 -52.13
CA LYS A 157 25.62 -19.47 -50.96
C LYS A 157 24.72 -18.92 -49.88
N ALA A 158 23.73 -18.08 -50.22
CA ALA A 158 22.78 -17.53 -49.27
C ALA A 158 21.96 -18.62 -48.58
N ALA A 159 21.51 -19.63 -49.30
CA ALA A 159 20.81 -20.81 -48.75
C ALA A 159 21.69 -21.61 -47.80
N ALA A 160 22.97 -21.86 -48.16
CA ALA A 160 23.92 -22.56 -47.32
C ALA A 160 24.23 -21.77 -46.02
N LEU A 161 24.36 -20.43 -46.10
CA LEU A 161 24.52 -19.57 -44.94
C LEU A 161 23.32 -19.62 -43.99
N ALA A 162 22.11 -19.55 -44.55
CA ALA A 162 20.87 -19.69 -43.77
C ALA A 162 20.77 -21.04 -43.08
N HIS A 163 21.32 -22.12 -43.74
CA HIS A 163 21.37 -23.46 -43.13
C HIS A 163 22.33 -23.50 -41.92
N VAL A 164 23.52 -22.89 -42.03
CA VAL A 164 24.46 -22.77 -40.90
C VAL A 164 23.79 -22.07 -39.72
N HIS A 165 23.18 -20.92 -39.92
CA HIS A 165 22.50 -20.19 -38.84
C HIS A 165 21.41 -20.99 -38.15
N ARG A 166 20.67 -21.79 -38.94
CA ARG A 166 19.65 -22.70 -38.36
C ARG A 166 20.27 -23.75 -37.46
N GLN A 167 21.37 -24.39 -37.87
CA GLN A 167 22.06 -25.39 -37.05
C GLN A 167 22.73 -24.75 -35.79
N GLU A 168 23.25 -23.54 -35.92
CA GLU A 168 23.77 -22.78 -34.77
C GLU A 168 22.69 -22.48 -33.73
N LEU A 169 21.47 -22.11 -34.17
CA LEU A 169 20.32 -21.92 -33.30
C LEU A 169 19.90 -23.23 -32.61
N TYR A 170 19.85 -24.38 -33.35
CA TYR A 170 19.52 -25.66 -32.76
C TYR A 170 20.55 -26.11 -31.71
N LEU A 171 21.81 -25.85 -31.96
CA LEU A 171 22.87 -26.12 -31.00
C LEU A 171 22.77 -25.17 -29.78
N ALA A 172 22.53 -23.87 -29.99
CA ALA A 172 22.36 -22.93 -28.90
C ALA A 172 21.20 -23.32 -27.99
N LYS A 173 20.09 -23.83 -28.51
CA LYS A 173 18.93 -24.30 -27.78
C LYS A 173 19.16 -25.53 -26.89
N THR A 174 20.31 -26.21 -27.02
CA THR A 174 20.67 -27.28 -26.06
C THR A 174 21.00 -26.71 -24.70
N ARG A 175 21.38 -25.42 -24.60
CA ARG A 175 21.71 -24.73 -23.37
C ARG A 175 20.53 -23.91 -22.91
N ILE A 176 19.88 -24.37 -21.87
CA ILE A 176 18.76 -23.65 -21.22
C ILE A 176 19.38 -22.67 -20.23
N ILE A 177 19.33 -21.39 -20.54
CA ILE A 177 20.01 -20.33 -19.77
C ILE A 177 18.98 -19.42 -19.05
N ALA A 178 19.42 -18.78 -17.98
CA ALA A 178 18.65 -17.81 -17.23
C ALA A 178 18.35 -16.56 -18.09
N PRO A 179 17.09 -16.17 -18.30
CA PRO A 179 16.74 -14.98 -19.09
C PRO A 179 16.99 -13.67 -18.34
N PHE A 180 17.14 -13.73 -17.03
CA PHE A 180 17.44 -12.61 -16.15
C PHE A 180 18.12 -13.10 -14.86
N SER A 181 18.71 -12.16 -14.11
CA SER A 181 19.31 -12.45 -12.81
C SER A 181 18.22 -12.62 -11.75
N GLY A 182 18.35 -13.62 -10.90
CA GLY A 182 17.36 -13.93 -9.87
C GLY A 182 17.73 -15.16 -9.06
N VAL A 183 16.74 -15.77 -8.42
CA VAL A 183 16.91 -16.98 -7.59
C VAL A 183 16.17 -18.14 -8.24
N VAL A 184 16.78 -19.31 -8.21
CA VAL A 184 16.13 -20.58 -8.64
C VAL A 184 15.15 -20.98 -7.54
N GLU A 185 13.84 -20.80 -7.78
CA GLU A 185 12.79 -21.16 -6.83
C GLU A 185 12.50 -22.65 -6.85
N ASP A 186 12.40 -23.23 -8.04
CA ASP A 186 12.14 -24.67 -8.20
C ASP A 186 12.89 -25.27 -9.39
N LEU A 187 13.10 -26.57 -9.33
CA LEU A 187 13.75 -27.38 -10.35
C LEU A 187 12.81 -28.52 -10.76
N HIS A 188 12.55 -28.60 -12.07
CA HIS A 188 11.57 -29.54 -12.62
C HIS A 188 12.21 -30.73 -13.35
N MET A 189 13.53 -30.67 -13.63
CA MET A 189 14.28 -31.69 -14.31
C MET A 189 15.57 -32.06 -13.58
N ASN A 190 15.95 -33.33 -13.67
CA ASN A 190 17.20 -33.83 -13.16
C ASN A 190 18.07 -34.35 -14.30
N VAL A 191 19.36 -34.53 -14.05
CA VAL A 191 20.27 -35.18 -14.97
C VAL A 191 19.79 -36.62 -15.24
N GLY A 192 19.66 -36.98 -16.51
CA GLY A 192 19.10 -38.23 -16.94
C GLY A 192 17.63 -38.19 -17.38
N ASP A 193 16.89 -37.14 -16.99
CA ASP A 193 15.51 -36.96 -17.46
C ASP A 193 15.48 -36.64 -18.95
N TYR A 194 14.37 -36.97 -19.61
CA TYR A 194 14.15 -36.63 -21.02
C TYR A 194 13.23 -35.40 -21.11
N ALA A 195 13.80 -34.29 -21.55
CA ALA A 195 13.07 -33.05 -21.80
C ALA A 195 12.28 -33.18 -23.12
N VAL A 196 11.02 -32.73 -23.09
CA VAL A 196 10.24 -32.46 -24.31
C VAL A 196 10.20 -30.95 -24.54
N SER A 197 10.03 -30.53 -25.79
CA SER A 197 9.91 -29.09 -26.09
C SER A 197 8.73 -28.48 -25.32
N GLY A 198 8.97 -27.38 -24.62
CA GLY A 198 8.00 -26.71 -23.76
C GLY A 198 7.98 -27.16 -22.30
N ALA A 199 8.70 -28.25 -21.95
CA ALA A 199 8.78 -28.68 -20.56
C ALA A 199 9.66 -27.75 -19.72
N PRO A 200 9.23 -27.39 -18.49
CA PRO A 200 10.01 -26.49 -17.60
C PRO A 200 11.27 -27.20 -17.09
N CYS A 201 12.42 -26.51 -17.13
CA CYS A 201 13.66 -26.94 -16.48
C CYS A 201 13.72 -26.41 -15.04
N ALA A 202 13.52 -25.10 -14.88
CA ALA A 202 13.58 -24.43 -13.60
C ALA A 202 12.63 -23.24 -13.56
N THR A 203 12.12 -22.92 -12.37
CA THR A 203 11.37 -21.68 -12.10
C THR A 203 12.34 -20.66 -11.52
N LEU A 204 12.46 -19.50 -12.18
CA LEU A 204 13.23 -18.36 -11.71
C LEU A 204 12.31 -17.28 -11.15
N ILE A 205 12.72 -16.68 -10.03
CA ILE A 205 12.04 -15.57 -9.40
C ILE A 205 12.96 -14.34 -9.36
N ASP A 206 12.45 -13.21 -9.82
CA ASP A 206 13.14 -11.91 -9.81
C ASP A 206 12.72 -11.15 -8.55
N LEU A 207 13.61 -11.06 -7.58
CA LEU A 207 13.36 -10.46 -6.27
C LEU A 207 13.95 -9.04 -6.13
N ASP A 208 14.70 -8.55 -7.13
CA ASP A 208 15.29 -7.21 -7.13
C ASP A 208 15.04 -6.48 -8.45
N PRO A 209 14.28 -5.39 -8.44
CA PRO A 209 13.60 -4.83 -7.28
C PRO A 209 12.39 -5.66 -6.83
N MET A 210 12.10 -5.64 -5.53
CA MET A 210 10.86 -6.15 -4.96
C MET A 210 9.74 -5.15 -5.22
N LEU A 211 8.57 -5.64 -5.55
CA LEU A 211 7.35 -4.82 -5.65
C LEU A 211 6.52 -4.95 -4.37
N VAL A 212 5.89 -3.85 -3.95
CA VAL A 212 4.82 -3.86 -2.95
C VAL A 212 3.54 -3.50 -3.68
N HIS A 213 2.61 -4.42 -3.69
CA HIS A 213 1.25 -4.20 -4.19
C HIS A 213 0.35 -3.83 -3.02
N ALA A 214 -0.29 -2.68 -3.11
CA ALA A 214 -1.25 -2.19 -2.14
C ALA A 214 -2.44 -1.59 -2.88
N ASP A 215 -3.57 -1.51 -2.18
CA ASP A 215 -4.79 -0.91 -2.70
C ASP A 215 -5.09 0.38 -1.92
N VAL A 216 -5.50 1.41 -2.64
CA VAL A 216 -5.84 2.73 -2.10
C VAL A 216 -7.29 3.07 -2.40
N THR A 217 -7.93 3.83 -1.51
CA THR A 217 -9.30 4.28 -1.69
C THR A 217 -9.42 5.39 -2.74
N GLU A 218 -10.63 5.62 -3.27
CA GLU A 218 -10.92 6.69 -4.23
C GLU A 218 -10.56 8.08 -3.67
N ALA A 219 -10.78 8.30 -2.38
CA ALA A 219 -10.48 9.58 -1.73
C ALA A 219 -8.96 9.87 -1.64
N GLU A 220 -8.15 8.84 -1.55
CA GLU A 220 -6.70 8.97 -1.35
C GLU A 220 -5.91 8.89 -2.65
N VAL A 221 -6.45 8.20 -3.69
CA VAL A 221 -5.71 7.96 -4.94
C VAL A 221 -5.31 9.26 -5.66
N GLU A 222 -6.13 10.31 -5.55
CA GLU A 222 -5.84 11.59 -6.19
C GLU A 222 -4.64 12.32 -5.58
N THR A 223 -4.30 12.00 -4.33
CA THR A 223 -3.14 12.57 -3.62
C THR A 223 -1.84 11.83 -3.93
N LEU A 224 -1.92 10.64 -4.54
CA LEU A 224 -0.77 9.80 -4.85
C LEU A 224 -0.22 10.08 -6.25
N MET A 225 1.09 10.24 -6.32
CA MET A 225 1.81 10.45 -7.58
C MET A 225 2.95 9.46 -7.73
N GLN A 226 3.21 9.06 -8.97
CA GLN A 226 4.41 8.29 -9.30
C GLN A 226 5.67 9.09 -8.93
N GLY A 227 6.64 8.42 -8.32
CA GLY A 227 7.90 9.03 -7.88
C GLY A 227 7.92 9.50 -6.42
N GLN A 228 6.80 9.45 -5.69
CA GLN A 228 6.78 9.76 -4.26
C GLN A 228 7.58 8.73 -3.47
N LEU A 229 8.33 9.22 -2.48
CA LEU A 229 9.10 8.37 -1.57
C LEU A 229 8.17 7.69 -0.58
N VAL A 230 8.47 6.45 -0.29
CA VAL A 230 7.69 5.58 0.57
C VAL A 230 8.59 5.02 1.67
N ALA A 231 8.13 5.13 2.90
CA ALA A 231 8.72 4.44 4.04
C ALA A 231 7.72 3.43 4.61
N GLY A 232 8.19 2.31 5.09
CA GLY A 232 7.29 1.30 5.63
C GLY A 232 8.00 0.20 6.39
N SER A 233 7.24 -0.82 6.75
CA SER A 233 7.78 -2.00 7.40
C SER A 233 6.99 -3.25 7.02
N THR A 234 7.68 -4.38 7.02
CA THR A 234 7.04 -5.69 6.93
C THR A 234 6.39 -6.07 8.27
N SER A 235 5.48 -7.03 8.25
CA SER A 235 4.85 -7.60 9.45
C SER A 235 5.85 -8.19 10.46
N VAL A 236 7.08 -8.51 10.03
CA VAL A 236 8.17 -8.99 10.90
C VAL A 236 9.09 -7.86 11.39
N GLY A 237 8.70 -6.58 11.19
CA GLY A 237 9.43 -5.41 11.70
C GLY A 237 10.61 -4.95 10.84
N ARG A 238 10.82 -5.50 9.64
CA ARG A 238 11.88 -5.02 8.74
C ARG A 238 11.46 -3.71 8.08
N ALA A 239 12.28 -2.68 8.22
CA ALA A 239 12.06 -1.40 7.54
C ALA A 239 12.20 -1.55 6.02
N LEU A 240 11.34 -0.85 5.29
CA LEU A 240 11.32 -0.75 3.84
C LEU A 240 11.40 0.71 3.44
N ALA A 241 12.19 0.99 2.41
CA ALA A 241 12.21 2.29 1.74
C ALA A 241 12.07 2.05 0.23
N GLY A 242 11.25 2.84 -0.41
CA GLY A 242 10.96 2.68 -1.82
C GLY A 242 10.37 3.91 -2.46
N MET A 243 9.83 3.73 -3.65
CA MET A 243 9.22 4.79 -4.44
C MET A 243 7.96 4.25 -5.11
N VAL A 244 6.90 5.07 -5.16
CA VAL A 244 5.69 4.75 -5.95
C VAL A 244 6.08 4.63 -7.41
N SER A 245 5.96 3.44 -7.97
CA SER A 245 6.27 3.14 -9.37
C SER A 245 5.05 3.18 -10.28
N PHE A 246 3.87 2.89 -9.72
CA PHE A 246 2.63 2.88 -10.48
C PHE A 246 1.44 3.24 -9.59
N VAL A 247 0.51 4.02 -10.14
CA VAL A 247 -0.81 4.29 -9.56
C VAL A 247 -1.85 3.96 -10.62
N GLY A 248 -2.73 3.01 -10.32
CA GLY A 248 -3.77 2.53 -11.23
C GLY A 248 -4.72 3.64 -11.67
N LYS A 249 -5.16 3.58 -12.93
CA LYS A 249 -6.15 4.52 -13.48
C LYS A 249 -7.56 3.93 -13.51
N ARG A 250 -7.70 2.70 -13.10
CA ARG A 250 -8.97 1.98 -13.06
C ARG A 250 -9.12 1.33 -11.70
N SER A 251 -10.27 1.56 -11.07
CA SER A 251 -10.61 0.90 -9.82
C SER A 251 -11.06 -0.56 -10.05
N ASP A 252 -10.82 -1.39 -9.07
CA ASP A 252 -11.49 -2.68 -8.97
C ASP A 252 -12.99 -2.46 -8.73
N PRO A 253 -13.89 -3.08 -9.52
CA PRO A 253 -15.33 -2.83 -9.42
C PRO A 253 -15.97 -3.40 -8.13
N VAL A 254 -15.30 -4.34 -7.45
CA VAL A 254 -15.80 -4.99 -6.24
C VAL A 254 -15.37 -4.22 -4.99
N THR A 255 -14.08 -3.95 -4.87
CA THR A 255 -13.50 -3.28 -3.69
C THR A 255 -13.55 -1.76 -3.79
N ARG A 256 -13.71 -1.19 -5.00
CA ARG A 256 -13.64 0.25 -5.30
C ARG A 256 -12.30 0.87 -4.90
N THR A 257 -11.24 0.09 -4.97
CA THR A 257 -9.88 0.52 -4.69
C THR A 257 -9.07 0.60 -5.97
N TYR A 258 -7.99 1.38 -5.94
CA TYR A 258 -7.04 1.52 -7.04
C TYR A 258 -5.73 0.82 -6.66
N PRO A 259 -5.16 0.00 -7.55
CA PRO A 259 -3.89 -0.65 -7.28
C PRO A 259 -2.75 0.38 -7.29
N VAL A 260 -1.87 0.27 -6.31
CA VAL A 260 -0.64 1.05 -6.19
C VAL A 260 0.54 0.09 -6.08
N GLU A 261 1.58 0.36 -6.86
CA GLU A 261 2.83 -0.41 -6.79
C GLU A 261 3.94 0.49 -6.28
N VAL A 262 4.70 -0.05 -5.32
CA VAL A 262 5.90 0.59 -4.79
C VAL A 262 7.09 -0.31 -5.09
N THR A 263 8.12 0.27 -5.69
CA THR A 263 9.38 -0.42 -5.96
C THR A 263 10.34 -0.24 -4.78
N VAL A 264 10.84 -1.36 -4.26
CA VAL A 264 11.77 -1.44 -3.12
C VAL A 264 13.02 -2.17 -3.57
N ALA A 265 14.19 -1.60 -3.31
CA ALA A 265 15.47 -2.27 -3.59
C ALA A 265 15.64 -3.49 -2.68
N ASN A 266 16.11 -4.61 -3.24
CA ASN A 266 16.29 -5.87 -2.52
C ASN A 266 17.53 -6.63 -3.03
N GLN A 267 18.64 -5.93 -3.17
CA GLN A 267 19.89 -6.46 -3.76
C GLN A 267 20.46 -7.67 -3.00
N ASP A 268 20.18 -7.77 -1.72
CA ASP A 268 20.57 -8.89 -0.86
C ASP A 268 19.56 -10.04 -0.84
N TYR A 269 18.48 -9.93 -1.61
CA TYR A 269 17.35 -10.88 -1.67
C TYR A 269 16.75 -11.24 -0.30
N SER A 270 16.93 -10.36 0.68
CA SER A 270 16.50 -10.61 2.07
C SER A 270 14.99 -10.43 2.27
N ILE A 271 14.32 -9.65 1.39
CA ILE A 271 12.87 -9.47 1.38
C ILE A 271 12.28 -10.58 0.52
N ARG A 272 11.41 -11.38 1.11
CA ARG A 272 10.71 -12.46 0.42
C ARG A 272 9.41 -11.94 -0.19
N SER A 273 8.96 -12.59 -1.26
CA SER A 273 7.63 -12.38 -1.82
C SER A 273 6.54 -12.93 -0.89
N GLY A 274 5.37 -12.28 -0.84
CA GLY A 274 4.22 -12.70 -0.04
C GLY A 274 4.18 -12.15 1.40
N LEU A 275 5.13 -11.31 1.82
CA LEU A 275 5.09 -10.70 3.15
C LEU A 275 4.05 -9.56 3.18
N THR A 276 3.28 -9.51 4.25
CA THR A 276 2.42 -8.34 4.53
C THR A 276 3.28 -7.16 4.91
N VAL A 277 2.95 -5.99 4.37
CA VAL A 277 3.66 -4.73 4.61
C VAL A 277 2.68 -3.61 4.92
N SER A 278 3.15 -2.65 5.70
CA SER A 278 2.51 -1.36 5.90
C SER A 278 3.46 -0.27 5.41
N VAL A 279 3.01 0.54 4.47
CA VAL A 279 3.80 1.61 3.87
C VAL A 279 3.12 2.95 4.11
N ARG A 280 3.91 3.99 4.35
CA ARG A 280 3.47 5.37 4.54
C ARG A 280 4.03 6.22 3.41
N ILE A 281 3.15 7.02 2.83
CA ILE A 281 3.45 7.91 1.71
C ILE A 281 3.12 9.32 2.14
N GLY A 282 4.11 10.19 2.21
CA GLY A 282 3.87 11.60 2.46
C GLY A 282 3.24 12.26 1.23
N VAL A 283 2.06 12.83 1.40
CA VAL A 283 1.30 13.37 0.26
C VAL A 283 1.25 14.89 0.26
N GLU A 284 1.11 15.53 1.41
CA GLU A 284 0.93 16.98 1.53
C GLU A 284 1.51 17.48 2.84
N SER A 285 2.08 18.69 2.83
CA SER A 285 2.48 19.40 4.06
C SER A 285 1.40 20.41 4.42
N VAL A 286 0.78 20.22 5.57
CA VAL A 286 -0.31 21.05 6.07
C VAL A 286 0.09 21.74 7.39
N ALA A 287 -0.45 22.94 7.63
CA ALA A 287 -0.33 23.60 8.91
C ALA A 287 -1.22 22.86 9.92
N ALA A 288 -0.64 22.38 11.00
CA ALA A 288 -1.32 21.59 12.02
C ALA A 288 -0.95 22.07 13.42
N HIS A 289 -1.86 21.89 14.37
CA HIS A 289 -1.68 22.21 15.77
C HIS A 289 -1.68 20.96 16.62
N LYS A 290 -0.83 20.90 17.63
CA LYS A 290 -0.82 19.80 18.60
C LYS A 290 -1.71 20.15 19.78
N VAL A 291 -2.72 19.33 20.05
CA VAL A 291 -3.69 19.55 21.14
C VAL A 291 -3.93 18.28 21.93
N ALA A 292 -4.33 18.45 23.20
CA ALA A 292 -4.75 17.31 24.01
C ALA A 292 -6.15 16.85 23.58
N SER A 293 -6.38 15.53 23.52
CA SER A 293 -7.70 14.96 23.15
C SER A 293 -8.83 15.38 24.08
N SER A 294 -8.53 15.73 25.34
CA SER A 294 -9.50 16.23 26.32
C SER A 294 -10.10 17.60 25.99
N LEU A 295 -9.52 18.33 25.04
CA LEU A 295 -10.03 19.64 24.61
C LEU A 295 -11.02 19.57 23.46
N LEU A 296 -11.19 18.39 22.86
CA LEU A 296 -12.14 18.19 21.79
C LEU A 296 -13.57 18.31 22.30
N THR A 297 -14.39 19.04 21.57
CA THR A 297 -15.82 19.22 21.86
C THR A 297 -16.63 18.93 20.59
N LEU A 298 -17.91 18.60 20.78
CA LEU A 298 -18.86 18.48 19.68
C LEU A 298 -19.81 19.69 19.71
N ASN A 299 -20.14 20.21 18.55
CA ASN A 299 -21.21 21.19 18.42
C ASN A 299 -22.58 20.48 18.37
N ASP A 300 -23.66 21.27 18.32
CA ASP A 300 -25.02 20.77 18.25
C ASP A 300 -25.33 19.96 16.97
N SER A 301 -24.54 20.13 15.94
CA SER A 301 -24.62 19.37 14.67
C SER A 301 -23.83 18.04 14.72
N GLY A 302 -23.11 17.79 15.82
CA GLY A 302 -22.25 16.61 15.95
C GLY A 302 -20.88 16.73 15.27
N GLU A 303 -20.50 17.93 14.83
CA GLU A 303 -19.15 18.17 14.29
C GLU A 303 -18.14 18.32 15.42
N MET A 304 -16.96 17.75 15.20
CA MET A 304 -15.84 17.83 16.13
C MET A 304 -15.09 19.15 15.96
N GLY A 305 -14.75 19.79 17.07
CA GLY A 305 -14.04 21.06 17.06
C GLY A 305 -13.43 21.43 18.41
N LEU A 306 -12.94 22.66 18.47
CA LEU A 306 -12.36 23.25 19.66
C LEU A 306 -13.06 24.55 19.98
N ARG A 307 -13.06 24.93 21.26
CA ARG A 307 -13.47 26.28 21.70
C ARG A 307 -12.27 27.20 21.74
N THR A 308 -12.31 28.20 20.89
CA THR A 308 -11.26 29.21 20.73
C THR A 308 -11.80 30.60 21.08
N LEU A 309 -10.94 31.56 21.18
CA LEU A 309 -11.33 32.98 21.37
C LEU A 309 -11.06 33.78 20.10
N ASP A 310 -12.02 34.62 19.75
CA ASP A 310 -11.82 35.65 18.73
C ASP A 310 -11.03 36.86 19.26
N GLY A 311 -10.73 37.80 18.37
CA GLY A 311 -10.01 39.03 18.74
C GLY A 311 -10.76 39.94 19.73
N SER A 312 -12.01 39.63 20.06
CA SER A 312 -12.87 40.35 21.02
C SER A 312 -13.10 39.57 22.31
N ASN A 313 -12.33 38.50 22.56
CA ASN A 313 -12.46 37.59 23.70
C ASN A 313 -13.83 36.90 23.78
N ARG A 314 -14.45 36.61 22.63
CA ARG A 314 -15.69 35.83 22.58
C ARG A 314 -15.35 34.38 22.19
N VAL A 315 -16.10 33.48 22.81
CA VAL A 315 -15.96 32.05 22.55
C VAL A 315 -16.50 31.72 21.16
N VAL A 316 -15.65 31.08 20.32
CA VAL A 316 -15.97 30.64 18.99
C VAL A 316 -15.74 29.11 18.91
N PHE A 317 -16.61 28.42 18.22
CA PHE A 317 -16.38 27.02 17.86
C PHE A 317 -15.61 26.95 16.54
N SER A 318 -14.45 26.34 16.58
CA SER A 318 -13.60 26.13 15.41
C SER A 318 -13.65 24.64 15.04
N PRO A 319 -14.28 24.29 13.91
CA PRO A 319 -14.29 22.91 13.43
C PRO A 319 -12.87 22.48 13.06
N ILE A 320 -12.55 21.23 13.32
CA ILE A 320 -11.21 20.68 13.07
C ILE A 320 -11.29 19.33 12.39
N GLU A 321 -10.21 18.97 11.73
CA GLU A 321 -9.98 17.63 11.20
C GLU A 321 -8.76 17.02 11.89
N ILE A 322 -8.88 15.76 12.35
CA ILE A 322 -7.75 15.06 12.98
C ILE A 322 -6.84 14.58 11.88
N LEU A 323 -5.58 15.00 11.93
CA LEU A 323 -4.53 14.60 11.01
C LEU A 323 -3.83 13.32 11.49
N GLU A 324 -3.49 13.29 12.78
CA GLU A 324 -2.75 12.18 13.39
C GLU A 324 -3.10 12.05 14.88
N ASP A 325 -3.31 10.82 15.34
CA ASP A 325 -3.49 10.50 16.75
C ASP A 325 -2.19 9.91 17.30
N GLY A 326 -1.51 10.68 18.12
CA GLY A 326 -0.22 10.33 18.70
C GLY A 326 -0.26 10.17 20.20
N VAL A 327 0.70 9.44 20.77
CA VAL A 327 0.84 9.19 22.21
C VAL A 327 0.95 10.49 23.02
N GLU A 328 1.48 11.54 22.42
CA GLU A 328 1.69 12.86 23.07
C GLU A 328 0.58 13.87 22.77
N GLY A 329 -0.50 13.51 22.11
CA GLY A 329 -1.62 14.37 21.73
C GLY A 329 -2.01 14.23 20.26
N LEU A 330 -3.07 14.92 19.90
CA LEU A 330 -3.64 14.93 18.55
C LEU A 330 -3.02 16.05 17.72
N TRP A 331 -2.68 15.74 16.48
CA TRP A 331 -2.41 16.74 15.46
C TRP A 331 -3.70 17.02 14.69
N ILE A 332 -4.08 18.29 14.63
CA ILE A 332 -5.33 18.73 14.02
C ILE A 332 -5.07 19.82 12.99
N THR A 333 -5.95 19.91 12.00
CA THR A 333 -5.98 20.97 10.98
C THR A 333 -7.31 21.70 11.01
N GLY A 334 -7.44 22.79 10.24
CA GLY A 334 -8.66 23.60 10.15
C GLY A 334 -8.62 24.88 10.99
N LEU A 335 -7.53 25.12 11.75
CA LEU A 335 -7.33 26.33 12.52
C LEU A 335 -6.42 27.33 11.78
N PRO A 336 -6.54 28.63 12.03
CA PRO A 336 -5.59 29.66 11.55
C PRO A 336 -4.20 29.43 12.16
N ASP A 337 -3.15 30.02 11.56
CA ASP A 337 -1.75 29.79 11.94
C ASP A 337 -1.48 30.02 13.43
N THR A 338 -2.10 31.03 14.02
CA THR A 338 -2.06 31.29 15.47
C THR A 338 -3.48 31.32 16.01
N VAL A 339 -3.76 30.58 17.08
CA VAL A 339 -5.09 30.48 17.69
C VAL A 339 -5.03 30.58 19.20
N ASN A 340 -6.00 31.27 19.78
CA ASN A 340 -6.22 31.35 21.23
C ASN A 340 -7.14 30.18 21.65
N LEU A 341 -6.57 29.09 22.12
CA LEU A 341 -7.29 27.89 22.52
C LEU A 341 -7.68 27.94 23.98
N ILE A 342 -8.95 27.70 24.32
CA ILE A 342 -9.40 27.54 25.71
C ILE A 342 -8.94 26.16 26.20
N THR A 343 -8.06 26.14 27.19
CA THR A 343 -7.50 24.88 27.75
C THR A 343 -8.19 24.46 29.06
N VAL A 344 -8.80 25.39 29.80
CA VAL A 344 -9.59 25.08 31.00
C VAL A 344 -10.79 26.00 31.04
N GLY A 345 -11.94 25.45 31.37
CA GLY A 345 -13.21 26.19 31.45
C GLY A 345 -14.08 26.08 30.21
N GLN A 346 -13.64 25.29 29.20
CA GLN A 346 -14.38 25.12 27.95
C GLN A 346 -15.81 24.56 28.12
N GLU A 347 -16.09 23.80 29.18
CA GLU A 347 -17.42 23.24 29.44
C GLU A 347 -18.39 24.22 30.09
N TYR A 348 -17.87 25.32 30.67
CA TYR A 348 -18.64 26.29 31.42
C TYR A 348 -19.00 27.55 30.64
N VAL A 349 -18.60 27.64 29.38
CA VAL A 349 -18.83 28.81 28.52
C VAL A 349 -19.65 28.46 27.31
N SER A 350 -20.47 29.38 26.84
CA SER A 350 -21.34 29.22 25.68
C SER A 350 -20.76 29.92 24.45
N LEU A 351 -21.17 29.49 23.26
CA LEU A 351 -20.75 30.14 22.02
C LEU A 351 -21.22 31.58 21.96
N GLY A 352 -20.32 32.50 21.58
CA GLY A 352 -20.57 33.93 21.52
C GLY A 352 -20.45 34.64 22.87
N GLU A 353 -20.26 33.91 23.97
CA GLU A 353 -20.09 34.48 25.31
C GLU A 353 -18.77 35.24 25.41
N PHE A 354 -18.81 36.41 26.07
CA PHE A 354 -17.60 37.17 26.39
C PHE A 354 -16.96 36.63 27.67
N VAL A 355 -15.66 36.31 27.61
CA VAL A 355 -14.90 35.73 28.72
C VAL A 355 -13.67 36.55 29.05
N GLU A 356 -13.17 36.40 30.26
CA GLU A 356 -11.90 36.98 30.71
C GLU A 356 -10.78 35.96 30.52
N PRO A 357 -9.91 36.11 29.47
CA PRO A 357 -8.85 35.16 29.22
C PRO A 357 -7.69 35.33 30.22
N VAL A 358 -7.25 34.20 30.79
CA VAL A 358 -6.01 34.10 31.53
C VAL A 358 -5.01 33.36 30.67
N TYR A 359 -4.11 34.09 30.06
CA TYR A 359 -3.08 33.48 29.21
C TYR A 359 -2.06 32.72 30.04
N VAL A 360 -1.86 31.48 29.72
CA VAL A 360 -0.82 30.64 30.32
C VAL A 360 0.28 30.48 29.28
N THR A 361 1.46 30.97 29.62
CA THR A 361 2.66 30.66 28.83
C THR A 361 3.09 29.24 29.23
N GLU A 362 2.74 28.24 28.46
CA GLU A 362 3.26 26.88 28.70
C GLU A 362 4.76 26.87 28.41
N PRO A 363 5.59 26.23 29.24
CA PRO A 363 6.95 25.92 28.88
C PRO A 363 6.89 24.88 27.73
N GLU A 364 7.68 25.12 26.68
CA GLU A 364 7.85 24.21 25.55
C GLU A 364 8.02 22.77 26.05
N GLY A 365 7.05 21.88 25.73
CA GLY A 365 7.22 20.45 25.85
C GLY A 365 6.42 19.68 26.91
N GLN A 366 5.48 20.29 27.65
CA GLN A 366 4.60 19.51 28.54
C GLN A 366 3.12 19.75 28.21
N VAL A 367 2.57 18.93 27.30
CA VAL A 367 1.12 18.71 27.25
C VAL A 367 0.76 17.97 28.54
N ALA A 368 -0.05 18.60 29.40
CA ALA A 368 -0.41 18.08 30.70
C ALA A 368 -0.95 16.65 30.61
N SER A 369 -0.16 15.71 31.11
CA SER A 369 -0.67 14.40 31.57
C SER A 369 -1.35 14.66 32.93
N LEU A 370 -2.66 14.65 32.95
CA LEU A 370 -3.50 14.44 34.14
C LEU A 370 -4.41 13.24 33.89
#